data_d5cbcf56246a45689bbceea1a1c8f979
#
_entry.id   d5cbcf56246a45689bbceea1a1c8f979
#
_cell.length_a   1.000
_cell.length_b   1.000
_cell.length_c   1.000
_cell.angle_alpha   90.00
_cell.angle_beta   90.00
_cell.angle_gamma   90.00
#
_symmetry.space_group_name_H-M   'P 1'
#
loop_
_entity.id
_entity.type
_entity.pdbx_description
1 polymer ?
#
loop_
_entity_poly.entity_id
_entity_poly.type
_entity_poly.pdbx_seq_one_letter_code
_entity_poly.pdbx_strand_id
1 'polypeptide(L)'
;MSASPALPLWRNRVFLVVTTADVLQELGIWIRNIAILFYVMEMTNHNPVAVSLITVFEYLPIFLFSFIGGTLADRWNPKRTVITGDILSALSIGLILICMQSGIWQSVFVATVVSAMVSQFSRPSSTVLFKRHVPEAQVTAAVGIGQSLSSLFLIVGPIIGTFVYQTFHVETSLTVLMFIFLLAAAIQFSLPHSPRKPKDEPSRIIGEMKDGLRYVIQHANLRNIALMYGLISLGVGLIQPMEVFLITQRLGLEKEQLQWFATVAGVGLFAGVGIAVLMGNAVRRHGRAIMCFVILILSAATLFEVWSTFAWLTGSLRFLVGFIMAFFQVVISTFFITLVTDEYIGRVNGIITPIFTAGILIGSSVSGFLMQYTSLFAVFACSALLIALSVLFCFQLELHPSESQNAQLESAGV
;
A
#
# COMPACT_ATOMS: atom_id res chain seq x y z
N MET A 1 -38.28 20.34 7.92
CA MET A 1 -37.38 20.13 9.07
C MET A 1 -36.00 20.62 8.65
N SER A 2 -35.58 21.76 9.17
CA SER A 2 -34.24 22.32 8.89
C SER A 2 -33.21 21.41 9.53
N ALA A 3 -32.37 20.75 8.70
CA ALA A 3 -31.25 19.98 9.19
C ALA A 3 -30.34 20.92 10.00
N SER A 4 -30.16 20.64 11.27
CA SER A 4 -29.15 21.34 12.09
C SER A 4 -27.80 21.27 11.35
N PRO A 5 -27.03 22.37 11.27
CA PRO A 5 -25.75 22.36 10.57
C PRO A 5 -24.87 21.26 11.18
N ALA A 6 -24.42 20.32 10.34
CA ALA A 6 -23.56 19.24 10.78
C ALA A 6 -22.29 19.85 11.42
N LEU A 7 -21.96 19.44 12.62
CA LEU A 7 -20.73 19.88 13.29
C LEU A 7 -19.52 19.58 12.38
N PRO A 8 -18.54 20.49 12.28
CA PRO A 8 -17.35 20.24 11.48
C PRO A 8 -16.63 18.98 11.98
N LEU A 9 -16.01 18.21 11.07
CA LEU A 9 -15.31 16.94 11.36
C LEU A 9 -14.36 17.03 12.57
N TRP A 10 -13.67 18.15 12.70
CA TRP A 10 -12.73 18.44 13.79
C TRP A 10 -13.38 18.53 15.18
N ARG A 11 -14.69 18.55 15.29
CA ARG A 11 -15.46 18.47 16.55
C ARG A 11 -16.06 17.07 16.79
N ASN A 12 -15.95 16.16 15.83
CA ASN A 12 -16.40 14.79 16.00
C ASN A 12 -15.34 13.99 16.76
N ARG A 13 -15.68 13.61 18.01
CA ARG A 13 -14.76 12.88 18.89
C ARG A 13 -14.29 11.55 18.29
N VAL A 14 -15.18 10.82 17.60
CA VAL A 14 -14.83 9.52 17.01
C VAL A 14 -13.86 9.71 15.85
N PHE A 15 -14.10 10.72 15.01
CA PHE A 15 -13.17 11.07 13.94
C PHE A 15 -11.78 11.39 14.48
N LEU A 16 -11.69 12.26 15.50
CA LEU A 16 -10.40 12.63 16.09
C LEU A 16 -9.67 11.43 16.70
N VAL A 17 -10.38 10.61 17.47
CA VAL A 17 -9.78 9.43 18.13
C VAL A 17 -9.25 8.42 17.10
N VAL A 18 -10.05 8.08 16.09
CA VAL A 18 -9.64 7.13 15.06
C VAL A 18 -8.49 7.69 14.24
N THR A 19 -8.59 8.93 13.77
CA THR A 19 -7.53 9.57 12.97
C THR A 19 -6.21 9.70 13.75
N THR A 20 -6.27 10.07 15.05
CA THR A 20 -5.06 10.16 15.88
C THR A 20 -4.43 8.77 16.07
N ALA A 21 -5.22 7.74 16.29
CA ALA A 21 -4.71 6.37 16.41
C ALA A 21 -4.10 5.89 15.07
N ASP A 22 -4.74 6.17 13.93
CA ASP A 22 -4.22 5.83 12.61
C ASP A 22 -2.87 6.53 12.35
N VAL A 23 -2.72 7.82 12.73
CA VAL A 23 -1.45 8.57 12.65
C VAL A 23 -0.35 7.93 13.51
N LEU A 24 -0.68 7.54 14.74
CA LEU A 24 0.27 6.85 15.63
C LEU A 24 0.69 5.49 15.06
N GLN A 25 -0.26 4.72 14.49
CA GLN A 25 0.03 3.45 13.86
C GLN A 25 0.93 3.60 12.62
N GLU A 26 0.64 4.58 11.73
CA GLU A 26 1.48 4.88 10.56
C GLU A 26 2.91 5.26 10.99
N LEU A 27 3.04 6.14 11.99
CA LEU A 27 4.34 6.48 12.56
C LEU A 27 5.08 5.24 13.05
N GLY A 28 4.40 4.39 13.81
CA GLY A 28 4.96 3.14 14.32
C GLY A 28 5.41 2.19 13.22
N ILE A 29 4.59 2.03 12.17
CA ILE A 29 4.92 1.17 11.01
C ILE A 29 6.20 1.65 10.32
N TRP A 30 6.38 2.96 10.11
CA TRP A 30 7.57 3.49 9.48
C TRP A 30 8.83 3.32 10.34
N ILE A 31 8.73 3.58 11.67
CA ILE A 31 9.83 3.31 12.62
C ILE A 31 10.23 1.84 12.56
N ARG A 32 9.24 0.92 12.60
CA ARG A 32 9.49 -0.52 12.50
C ARG A 32 10.18 -0.89 11.19
N ASN A 33 9.65 -0.44 10.06
CA ASN A 33 10.15 -0.84 8.75
C ASN A 33 11.62 -0.46 8.56
N ILE A 34 11.98 0.77 8.92
CA ILE A 34 13.37 1.24 8.83
C ILE A 34 14.26 0.53 9.88
N ALA A 35 13.79 0.38 11.12
CA ALA A 35 14.57 -0.27 12.16
C ALA A 35 14.86 -1.73 11.83
N ILE A 36 13.86 -2.49 11.36
CA ILE A 36 14.06 -3.89 10.96
C ILE A 36 14.96 -3.98 9.72
N LEU A 37 14.77 -3.12 8.72
CA LEU A 37 15.61 -3.12 7.52
C LEU A 37 17.09 -2.94 7.87
N PHE A 38 17.41 -1.91 8.62
CA PHE A 38 18.81 -1.61 8.96
C PHE A 38 19.41 -2.64 9.91
N TYR A 39 18.63 -3.12 10.87
CA TYR A 39 19.07 -4.18 11.78
C TYR A 39 19.36 -5.51 11.06
N VAL A 40 18.46 -5.95 10.17
CA VAL A 40 18.69 -7.16 9.37
C VAL A 40 19.91 -7.01 8.47
N MET A 41 20.12 -5.84 7.86
CA MET A 41 21.31 -5.57 7.05
C MET A 41 22.59 -5.73 7.90
N GLU A 42 22.62 -5.19 9.11
CA GLU A 42 23.78 -5.29 10.02
C GLU A 42 24.01 -6.72 10.49
N MET A 43 22.96 -7.42 10.94
CA MET A 43 23.07 -8.79 11.47
C MET A 43 23.44 -9.82 10.42
N THR A 44 23.17 -9.55 9.13
CA THR A 44 23.40 -10.51 8.05
C THR A 44 24.53 -10.10 7.10
N ASN A 45 25.33 -9.10 7.46
CA ASN A 45 26.39 -8.55 6.62
C ASN A 45 25.88 -8.19 5.21
N HIS A 46 24.75 -7.46 5.15
CA HIS A 46 24.12 -7.00 3.92
C HIS A 46 23.66 -8.15 2.98
N ASN A 47 23.17 -9.25 3.54
CA ASN A 47 22.67 -10.37 2.74
C ASN A 47 21.35 -10.01 2.04
N PRO A 48 21.28 -10.01 0.68
CA PRO A 48 20.08 -9.59 -0.04
C PRO A 48 18.90 -10.54 0.17
N VAL A 49 19.14 -11.83 0.43
CA VAL A 49 18.06 -12.79 0.73
C VAL A 49 17.40 -12.44 2.06
N ALA A 50 18.18 -12.14 3.10
CA ALA A 50 17.63 -11.76 4.38
C ALA A 50 16.82 -10.44 4.31
N VAL A 51 17.29 -9.46 3.52
CA VAL A 51 16.57 -8.21 3.31
C VAL A 51 15.26 -8.45 2.53
N SER A 52 15.28 -9.30 1.50
CA SER A 52 14.06 -9.62 0.75
C SER A 52 13.02 -10.35 1.58
N LEU A 53 13.43 -11.16 2.56
CA LEU A 53 12.53 -11.84 3.49
C LEU A 53 11.69 -10.87 4.33
N ILE A 54 12.16 -9.65 4.60
CA ILE A 54 11.35 -8.62 5.29
C ILE A 54 10.06 -8.37 4.52
N THR A 55 10.18 -8.12 3.22
CA THR A 55 9.03 -7.88 2.33
C THR A 55 8.17 -9.15 2.19
N VAL A 56 8.79 -10.32 2.10
CA VAL A 56 8.04 -11.59 2.05
C VAL A 56 7.19 -11.77 3.30
N PHE A 57 7.74 -11.59 4.49
CA PHE A 57 7.01 -11.71 5.76
C PHE A 57 5.98 -10.60 5.97
N GLU A 58 6.12 -9.46 5.29
CA GLU A 58 5.09 -8.41 5.27
C GLU A 58 3.94 -8.78 4.33
N TYR A 59 4.23 -9.13 3.08
CA TYR A 59 3.21 -9.35 2.06
C TYR A 59 2.53 -10.72 2.14
N LEU A 60 3.16 -11.74 2.71
CA LEU A 60 2.56 -13.06 2.89
C LEU A 60 1.27 -13.01 3.73
N PRO A 61 1.25 -12.42 4.94
CA PRO A 61 0.01 -12.25 5.68
C PRO A 61 -1.00 -11.36 4.96
N ILE A 62 -0.55 -10.26 4.33
CA ILE A 62 -1.42 -9.38 3.56
C ILE A 62 -2.14 -10.16 2.47
N PHE A 63 -1.42 -10.99 1.70
CA PHE A 63 -1.99 -11.83 0.67
C PHE A 63 -3.00 -12.84 1.23
N LEU A 64 -2.61 -13.57 2.27
CA LEU A 64 -3.48 -14.60 2.87
C LEU A 64 -4.77 -14.01 3.45
N PHE A 65 -4.68 -12.86 4.12
CA PHE A 65 -5.81 -12.23 4.79
C PHE A 65 -6.57 -11.24 3.91
N SER A 66 -6.06 -10.87 2.72
CA SER A 66 -6.77 -9.99 1.78
C SER A 66 -8.14 -10.53 1.36
N PHE A 67 -8.27 -11.86 1.29
CA PHE A 67 -9.52 -12.54 0.91
C PHE A 67 -10.57 -12.53 2.02
N ILE A 68 -10.16 -12.52 3.28
CA ILE A 68 -11.06 -12.73 4.42
C ILE A 68 -11.15 -11.52 5.35
N GLY A 69 -10.17 -10.61 5.28
CA GLY A 69 -10.05 -9.47 6.20
C GLY A 69 -11.28 -8.57 6.20
N GLY A 70 -11.79 -8.20 5.03
CA GLY A 70 -12.98 -7.36 4.89
C GLY A 70 -14.24 -8.02 5.48
N THR A 71 -14.49 -9.28 5.17
CA THR A 71 -15.67 -10.01 5.63
C THR A 71 -15.64 -10.31 7.14
N LEU A 72 -14.46 -10.54 7.70
CA LEU A 72 -14.30 -10.71 9.15
C LEU A 72 -14.42 -9.36 9.88
N ALA A 73 -13.84 -8.28 9.33
CA ALA A 73 -13.98 -6.94 9.89
C ALA A 73 -15.45 -6.48 9.97
N ASP A 74 -16.27 -6.84 8.98
CA ASP A 74 -17.72 -6.55 8.99
C ASP A 74 -18.47 -7.31 10.11
N ARG A 75 -17.97 -8.49 10.49
CA ARG A 75 -18.61 -9.35 11.51
C ARG A 75 -18.15 -9.04 12.93
N TRP A 76 -16.96 -8.52 13.10
CA TRP A 76 -16.38 -8.23 14.40
C TRP A 76 -16.83 -6.87 14.92
N ASN A 77 -16.67 -6.66 16.22
CA ASN A 77 -16.91 -5.35 16.83
C ASN A 77 -15.73 -4.43 16.47
N PRO A 78 -15.93 -3.37 15.64
CA PRO A 78 -14.83 -2.59 15.11
C PRO A 78 -13.98 -1.92 16.20
N LYS A 79 -14.60 -1.43 17.30
CA LYS A 79 -13.88 -0.89 18.45
C LYS A 79 -12.96 -1.95 19.08
N ARG A 80 -13.48 -3.16 19.32
CA ARG A 80 -12.68 -4.23 19.92
C ARG A 80 -11.56 -4.67 18.98
N THR A 81 -11.83 -4.75 17.70
CA THR A 81 -10.84 -5.17 16.69
C THR A 81 -9.64 -4.24 16.67
N VAL A 82 -9.84 -2.92 16.61
CA VAL A 82 -8.72 -1.97 16.57
C VAL A 82 -7.92 -1.99 17.89
N ILE A 83 -8.59 -2.01 19.05
CA ILE A 83 -7.92 -2.05 20.36
C ILE A 83 -7.14 -3.36 20.56
N THR A 84 -7.75 -4.51 20.26
CA THR A 84 -7.07 -5.80 20.41
C THR A 84 -5.92 -5.95 19.41
N GLY A 85 -6.05 -5.38 18.22
CA GLY A 85 -4.98 -5.32 17.25
C GLY A 85 -3.76 -4.56 17.77
N ASP A 86 -3.96 -3.37 18.32
CA ASP A 86 -2.88 -2.57 18.88
C ASP A 86 -2.22 -3.22 20.09
N ILE A 87 -3.02 -3.79 21.00
CA ILE A 87 -2.49 -4.54 22.15
C ILE A 87 -1.68 -5.74 21.68
N LEU A 88 -2.18 -6.51 20.71
CA LEU A 88 -1.47 -7.66 20.17
C LEU A 88 -0.15 -7.26 19.50
N SER A 89 -0.14 -6.14 18.76
CA SER A 89 1.06 -5.57 18.18
C SER A 89 2.07 -5.17 19.25
N ALA A 90 1.64 -4.49 20.31
CA ALA A 90 2.51 -4.10 21.42
C ALA A 90 3.09 -5.33 22.15
N LEU A 91 2.26 -6.33 22.44
CA LEU A 91 2.71 -7.58 23.09
C LEU A 91 3.69 -8.36 22.23
N SER A 92 3.45 -8.43 20.91
CA SER A 92 4.38 -9.11 20.00
C SER A 92 5.75 -8.44 19.98
N ILE A 93 5.79 -7.10 20.01
CA ILE A 93 7.06 -6.36 20.07
C ILE A 93 7.76 -6.60 21.40
N GLY A 94 7.04 -6.59 22.51
CA GLY A 94 7.61 -6.92 23.83
C GLY A 94 8.25 -8.32 23.85
N LEU A 95 7.58 -9.33 23.26
CA LEU A 95 8.11 -10.67 23.14
C LEU A 95 9.37 -10.71 22.25
N ILE A 96 9.36 -9.97 21.14
CA ILE A 96 10.50 -9.89 20.22
C ILE A 96 11.70 -9.27 20.91
N LEU A 97 11.53 -8.22 21.71
CA LEU A 97 12.61 -7.60 22.47
C LEU A 97 13.26 -8.62 23.43
N ILE A 98 12.46 -9.44 24.11
CA ILE A 98 12.95 -10.52 24.98
C ILE A 98 13.73 -11.57 24.16
N CYS A 99 13.23 -11.97 23.00
CA CYS A 99 13.92 -12.92 22.12
C CYS A 99 15.25 -12.36 21.59
N MET A 100 15.29 -11.06 21.24
CA MET A 100 16.51 -10.39 20.78
C MET A 100 17.58 -10.36 21.89
N GLN A 101 17.21 -10.07 23.13
CA GLN A 101 18.11 -10.12 24.27
C GLN A 101 18.66 -11.53 24.52
N SER A 102 17.92 -12.56 24.12
CA SER A 102 18.36 -13.96 24.16
C SER A 102 19.20 -14.37 22.95
N GLY A 103 19.55 -13.42 22.05
CA GLY A 103 20.37 -13.67 20.86
C GLY A 103 19.61 -14.17 19.62
N ILE A 104 18.28 -14.24 19.68
CA ILE A 104 17.42 -14.70 18.55
C ILE A 104 17.04 -13.48 17.71
N TRP A 105 17.96 -12.99 16.88
CA TRP A 105 17.74 -11.81 16.04
C TRP A 105 16.61 -12.02 14.99
N GLN A 106 16.39 -13.25 14.53
CA GLN A 106 15.36 -13.60 13.55
C GLN A 106 13.94 -13.30 14.04
N SER A 107 13.76 -13.12 15.35
CA SER A 107 12.47 -12.78 15.94
C SER A 107 11.87 -11.47 15.38
N VAL A 108 12.68 -10.57 14.81
CA VAL A 108 12.20 -9.31 14.20
C VAL A 108 11.25 -9.53 13.02
N PHE A 109 11.36 -10.66 12.31
CA PHE A 109 10.43 -11.00 11.23
C PHE A 109 9.01 -11.25 11.75
N VAL A 110 8.86 -11.72 12.99
CA VAL A 110 7.54 -11.93 13.62
C VAL A 110 6.83 -10.60 13.84
N ALA A 111 7.54 -9.51 14.15
CA ALA A 111 6.95 -8.18 14.25
C ALA A 111 6.28 -7.77 12.93
N THR A 112 6.95 -8.01 11.83
CA THR A 112 6.42 -7.71 10.49
C THR A 112 5.16 -8.51 10.19
N VAL A 113 5.18 -9.83 10.45
CA VAL A 113 4.02 -10.72 10.25
C VAL A 113 2.83 -10.26 11.09
N VAL A 114 3.01 -10.07 12.41
CA VAL A 114 1.91 -9.70 13.31
C VAL A 114 1.32 -8.34 12.92
N SER A 115 2.17 -7.35 12.67
CA SER A 115 1.69 -6.02 12.27
C SER A 115 0.96 -6.05 10.92
N ALA A 116 1.46 -6.82 9.94
CA ALA A 116 0.80 -7.00 8.66
C ALA A 116 -0.58 -7.69 8.82
N MET A 117 -0.68 -8.72 9.67
CA MET A 117 -1.96 -9.35 10.00
C MET A 117 -2.94 -8.37 10.64
N VAL A 118 -2.50 -7.65 11.67
CA VAL A 118 -3.33 -6.69 12.40
C VAL A 118 -3.88 -5.62 11.47
N SER A 119 -3.06 -5.09 10.57
CA SER A 119 -3.46 -4.04 9.62
C SER A 119 -4.62 -4.46 8.71
N GLN A 120 -4.69 -5.76 8.33
CA GLN A 120 -5.77 -6.29 7.47
C GLN A 120 -7.16 -6.25 8.15
N PHE A 121 -7.21 -6.17 9.47
CA PHE A 121 -8.45 -6.09 10.23
C PHE A 121 -8.70 -4.68 10.78
N SER A 122 -7.66 -3.95 11.17
CA SER A 122 -7.77 -2.62 11.77
C SER A 122 -8.23 -1.58 10.77
N ARG A 123 -7.63 -1.51 9.57
CA ARG A 123 -8.00 -0.53 8.53
C ARG A 123 -9.47 -0.59 8.10
N PRO A 124 -10.06 -1.77 7.77
CA PRO A 124 -11.49 -1.86 7.49
C PRO A 124 -12.34 -1.47 8.70
N SER A 125 -11.91 -1.83 9.92
CA SER A 125 -12.63 -1.50 11.15
C SER A 125 -12.68 0.01 11.41
N SER A 126 -11.59 0.76 11.14
CA SER A 126 -11.56 2.24 11.20
C SER A 126 -12.59 2.85 10.23
N THR A 127 -12.67 2.34 9.01
CA THR A 127 -13.68 2.79 8.02
C THR A 127 -15.11 2.53 8.49
N VAL A 128 -15.37 1.38 9.13
CA VAL A 128 -16.67 1.07 9.70
C VAL A 128 -17.03 2.01 10.86
N LEU A 129 -16.04 2.41 11.70
CA LEU A 129 -16.24 3.39 12.76
C LEU A 129 -16.62 4.76 12.19
N PHE A 130 -15.98 5.22 11.11
CA PHE A 130 -16.39 6.45 10.42
C PHE A 130 -17.83 6.36 9.90
N LYS A 131 -18.18 5.29 9.18
CA LYS A 131 -19.55 5.10 8.65
C LYS A 131 -20.63 5.08 9.72
N ARG A 132 -20.31 4.69 10.97
CA ARG A 132 -21.29 4.58 12.05
C ARG A 132 -21.45 5.85 12.88
N HIS A 133 -20.41 6.68 12.97
CA HIS A 133 -20.35 7.77 13.96
C HIS A 133 -20.07 9.14 13.33
N VAL A 134 -19.79 9.19 12.05
CA VAL A 134 -19.63 10.43 11.29
C VAL A 134 -20.88 10.63 10.43
N PRO A 135 -21.43 11.86 10.33
CA PRO A 135 -22.55 12.15 9.45
C PRO A 135 -22.27 11.69 8.00
N GLU A 136 -23.24 11.09 7.34
CA GLU A 136 -23.09 10.47 6.01
C GLU A 136 -22.46 11.43 4.99
N ALA A 137 -22.88 12.69 4.97
CA ALA A 137 -22.31 13.73 4.10
C ALA A 137 -20.81 14.01 4.34
N GLN A 138 -20.26 13.59 5.47
CA GLN A 138 -18.86 13.85 5.86
C GLN A 138 -17.99 12.57 5.84
N VAL A 139 -18.56 11.39 5.65
CA VAL A 139 -17.81 10.10 5.66
C VAL A 139 -16.74 10.07 4.59
N THR A 140 -17.06 10.52 3.37
CA THR A 140 -16.09 10.58 2.27
C THR A 140 -14.92 11.49 2.60
N ALA A 141 -15.18 12.65 3.21
CA ALA A 141 -14.13 13.57 3.66
C ALA A 141 -13.28 12.96 4.78
N ALA A 142 -13.90 12.26 5.74
CA ALA A 142 -13.17 11.60 6.82
C ALA A 142 -12.22 10.51 6.30
N VAL A 143 -12.69 9.65 5.39
CA VAL A 143 -11.85 8.63 4.72
C VAL A 143 -10.76 9.29 3.88
N GLY A 144 -11.09 10.35 3.15
CA GLY A 144 -10.12 11.11 2.33
C GLY A 144 -9.00 11.74 3.17
N ILE A 145 -9.31 12.29 4.34
CA ILE A 145 -8.29 12.82 5.27
C ILE A 145 -7.38 11.70 5.77
N GLY A 146 -7.94 10.54 6.17
CA GLY A 146 -7.15 9.38 6.57
C GLY A 146 -6.19 8.94 5.47
N GLN A 147 -6.68 8.83 4.23
CA GLN A 147 -5.85 8.47 3.07
C GLN A 147 -4.76 9.52 2.78
N SER A 148 -5.07 10.81 2.92
CA SER A 148 -4.09 11.90 2.74
C SER A 148 -2.99 11.85 3.80
N LEU A 149 -3.34 11.54 5.05
CA LEU A 149 -2.37 11.36 6.13
C LEU A 149 -1.45 10.16 5.87
N SER A 150 -2.00 9.00 5.50
CA SER A 150 -1.18 7.84 5.14
C SER A 150 -0.24 8.17 3.97
N SER A 151 -0.71 8.90 2.96
CA SER A 151 0.13 9.35 1.86
C SER A 151 1.21 10.33 2.30
N LEU A 152 0.94 11.22 3.27
CA LEU A 152 1.95 12.12 3.84
C LEU A 152 3.08 11.34 4.51
N PHE A 153 2.78 10.21 5.16
CA PHE A 153 3.78 9.34 5.77
C PHE A 153 4.71 8.66 4.75
N LEU A 154 4.36 8.57 3.46
CA LEU A 154 5.31 8.16 2.42
C LEU A 154 6.47 9.15 2.27
N ILE A 155 6.24 10.42 2.62
CA ILE A 155 7.27 11.48 2.56
C ILE A 155 8.01 11.57 3.89
N VAL A 156 7.28 11.71 4.99
CA VAL A 156 7.85 12.02 6.31
C VAL A 156 8.30 10.76 7.06
N GLY A 157 7.66 9.64 6.79
CA GLY A 157 7.89 8.36 7.48
C GLY A 157 9.31 7.85 7.40
N PRO A 158 9.94 7.78 6.20
CA PRO A 158 11.33 7.36 6.07
C PRO A 158 12.29 8.23 6.88
N ILE A 159 12.07 9.55 6.92
CA ILE A 159 12.89 10.50 7.68
C ILE A 159 12.77 10.23 9.17
N ILE A 160 11.53 10.13 9.69
CA ILE A 160 11.30 9.87 11.11
C ILE A 160 11.85 8.51 11.51
N GLY A 161 11.57 7.46 10.70
CA GLY A 161 12.06 6.12 10.99
C GLY A 161 13.58 6.04 11.05
N THR A 162 14.27 6.68 10.08
CA THR A 162 15.73 6.75 10.06
C THR A 162 16.28 7.55 11.25
N PHE A 163 15.71 8.71 11.55
CA PHE A 163 16.09 9.53 12.69
C PHE A 163 15.99 8.76 14.01
N VAL A 164 14.87 8.07 14.22
CA VAL A 164 14.66 7.27 15.44
C VAL A 164 15.68 6.13 15.53
N TYR A 165 15.94 5.43 14.43
CA TYR A 165 16.92 4.35 14.40
C TYR A 165 18.35 4.85 14.66
N GLN A 166 18.78 5.92 14.00
CA GLN A 166 20.12 6.51 14.19
C GLN A 166 20.35 6.98 15.62
N THR A 167 19.30 7.55 16.25
CA THR A 167 19.41 8.09 17.60
C THR A 167 19.36 7.01 18.67
N PHE A 168 18.51 6.00 18.47
CA PHE A 168 18.13 5.07 19.54
C PHE A 168 18.46 3.60 19.23
N HIS A 169 18.96 3.26 18.05
CA HIS A 169 19.16 1.90 17.58
C HIS A 169 17.89 1.02 17.63
N VAL A 170 17.99 -0.26 17.29
CA VAL A 170 16.84 -1.15 17.08
C VAL A 170 16.01 -1.39 18.34
N GLU A 171 16.64 -1.69 19.46
CA GLU A 171 15.94 -2.08 20.71
C GLU A 171 15.06 -0.95 21.25
N THR A 172 15.63 0.27 21.32
CA THR A 172 14.88 1.44 21.77
C THR A 172 13.82 1.86 20.73
N SER A 173 14.12 1.75 19.44
CA SER A 173 13.14 2.02 18.38
C SER A 173 11.92 1.08 18.49
N LEU A 174 12.14 -0.21 18.72
CA LEU A 174 11.06 -1.17 18.97
C LEU A 174 10.34 -0.89 20.30
N THR A 175 11.06 -0.45 21.32
CA THR A 175 10.43 -0.05 22.60
C THR A 175 9.52 1.17 22.40
N VAL A 176 9.97 2.20 21.68
CA VAL A 176 9.16 3.37 21.31
C VAL A 176 7.91 2.93 20.54
N LEU A 177 8.08 2.02 19.58
CA LEU A 177 6.98 1.44 18.82
C LEU A 177 5.95 0.74 19.71
N MET A 178 6.40 -0.07 20.68
CA MET A 178 5.52 -0.73 21.64
C MET A 178 4.65 0.28 22.40
N PHE A 179 5.27 1.37 22.87
CA PHE A 179 4.54 2.44 23.57
C PHE A 179 3.58 3.19 22.65
N ILE A 180 3.92 3.40 21.37
CA ILE A 180 3.03 4.01 20.36
C ILE A 180 1.76 3.16 20.20
N PHE A 181 1.87 1.84 20.07
CA PHE A 181 0.71 0.97 19.97
C PHE A 181 -0.12 0.93 21.25
N LEU A 182 0.52 0.92 22.43
CA LEU A 182 -0.20 1.02 23.70
C LEU A 182 -0.95 2.35 23.83
N LEU A 183 -0.34 3.45 23.40
CA LEU A 183 -0.98 4.77 23.40
C LEU A 183 -2.16 4.80 22.41
N ALA A 184 -2.01 4.25 21.21
CA ALA A 184 -3.09 4.13 20.24
C ALA A 184 -4.25 3.32 20.82
N ALA A 185 -3.99 2.16 21.43
CA ALA A 185 -4.99 1.38 22.13
C ALA A 185 -5.69 2.18 23.25
N ALA A 186 -4.93 2.88 24.09
CA ALA A 186 -5.45 3.69 25.18
C ALA A 186 -6.40 4.80 24.68
N ILE A 187 -6.03 5.51 23.63
CA ILE A 187 -6.87 6.54 23.01
C ILE A 187 -8.17 5.92 22.47
N GLN A 188 -8.09 4.75 21.82
CA GLN A 188 -9.24 4.05 21.24
C GLN A 188 -10.20 3.47 22.28
N PHE A 189 -9.79 3.26 23.54
CA PHE A 189 -10.72 2.91 24.61
C PHE A 189 -11.83 3.96 24.80
N SER A 190 -11.56 5.21 24.47
CA SER A 190 -12.53 6.31 24.55
C SER A 190 -13.61 6.28 23.45
N LEU A 191 -13.51 5.39 22.46
CA LEU A 191 -14.53 5.21 21.43
C LEU A 191 -15.86 4.73 22.03
N PRO A 192 -17.00 5.16 21.46
CA PRO A 192 -18.31 4.70 21.90
C PRO A 192 -18.49 3.19 21.66
N HIS A 193 -19.40 2.59 22.40
CA HIS A 193 -19.75 1.19 22.18
C HIS A 193 -20.41 1.04 20.79
N SER A 194 -19.82 0.19 19.96
CA SER A 194 -20.35 -0.12 18.63
C SER A 194 -20.91 -1.53 18.62
N PRO A 195 -22.24 -1.71 18.82
CA PRO A 195 -22.84 -3.03 18.83
C PRO A 195 -22.63 -3.71 17.48
N ARG A 196 -22.45 -5.03 17.52
CA ARG A 196 -22.38 -5.88 16.33
C ARG A 196 -23.71 -5.78 15.59
N LYS A 197 -23.71 -5.45 14.30
CA LYS A 197 -24.90 -5.67 13.46
C LYS A 197 -24.87 -7.14 13.02
N PRO A 198 -25.85 -7.96 13.42
CA PRO A 198 -25.99 -9.29 12.84
C PRO A 198 -26.21 -9.12 11.33
N LYS A 199 -25.40 -9.78 10.52
CA LYS A 199 -25.70 -9.95 9.10
C LYS A 199 -26.48 -11.26 8.99
N ASP A 200 -27.73 -11.19 8.58
CA ASP A 200 -28.66 -12.33 8.58
C ASP A 200 -28.32 -13.41 7.54
N GLU A 201 -27.36 -13.17 6.66
CA GLU A 201 -26.93 -14.17 5.68
C GLU A 201 -25.45 -14.58 5.86
N PRO A 202 -25.16 -15.90 5.82
CA PRO A 202 -23.80 -16.38 5.71
C PRO A 202 -23.24 -15.93 4.36
N SER A 203 -22.34 -14.91 4.35
CA SER A 203 -21.68 -14.54 3.12
C SER A 203 -20.96 -15.77 2.56
N ARG A 204 -21.31 -16.18 1.35
CA ARG A 204 -20.60 -17.23 0.61
C ARG A 204 -19.31 -16.61 0.05
N ILE A 205 -18.34 -16.31 0.93
CA ILE A 205 -17.06 -15.66 0.54
C ILE A 205 -16.44 -16.36 -0.67
N ILE A 206 -16.36 -17.69 -0.62
CA ILE A 206 -15.81 -18.49 -1.73
C ILE A 206 -16.68 -18.36 -2.99
N GLY A 207 -18.02 -18.26 -2.83
CA GLY A 207 -18.92 -18.03 -3.96
C GLY A 207 -18.70 -16.67 -4.59
N GLU A 208 -18.67 -15.60 -3.79
CA GLU A 208 -18.43 -14.23 -4.25
C GLU A 208 -17.05 -14.07 -4.92
N MET A 209 -16.01 -14.73 -4.37
CA MET A 209 -14.67 -14.76 -4.98
C MET A 209 -14.71 -15.50 -6.33
N LYS A 210 -15.38 -16.65 -6.43
CA LYS A 210 -15.51 -17.40 -7.67
C LYS A 210 -16.27 -16.60 -8.73
N ASP A 211 -17.33 -15.90 -8.32
CA ASP A 211 -18.12 -15.04 -9.21
C ASP A 211 -17.29 -13.84 -9.68
N GLY A 212 -16.54 -13.20 -8.78
CA GLY A 212 -15.61 -12.12 -9.13
C GLY A 212 -14.52 -12.56 -10.09
N LEU A 213 -13.89 -13.72 -9.83
CA LEU A 213 -12.88 -14.30 -10.72
C LEU A 213 -13.47 -14.63 -12.09
N ARG A 214 -14.63 -15.23 -12.11
CA ARG A 214 -15.33 -15.55 -13.37
C ARG A 214 -15.65 -14.27 -14.15
N TYR A 215 -16.12 -13.24 -13.48
CA TYR A 215 -16.40 -11.94 -14.08
C TYR A 215 -15.14 -11.32 -14.69
N VAL A 216 -14.02 -11.30 -13.97
CA VAL A 216 -12.74 -10.78 -14.48
C VAL A 216 -12.26 -11.57 -15.70
N ILE A 217 -12.32 -12.91 -15.66
CA ILE A 217 -11.86 -13.76 -16.78
C ILE A 217 -12.74 -13.58 -18.02
N GLN A 218 -14.05 -13.45 -17.86
CA GLN A 218 -15.00 -13.30 -18.96
C GLN A 218 -14.93 -11.94 -19.67
N HIS A 219 -14.50 -10.88 -18.95
CA HIS A 219 -14.37 -9.54 -19.52
C HIS A 219 -12.92 -9.27 -19.96
N ALA A 220 -12.68 -9.23 -21.27
CA ALA A 220 -11.33 -9.09 -21.84
C ALA A 220 -10.53 -7.92 -21.25
N ASN A 221 -11.16 -6.75 -21.09
CA ASN A 221 -10.52 -5.58 -20.53
C ASN A 221 -10.09 -5.80 -19.07
N LEU A 222 -10.93 -6.41 -18.23
CA LEU A 222 -10.60 -6.68 -16.83
C LEU A 222 -9.50 -7.75 -16.69
N ARG A 223 -9.54 -8.77 -17.55
CA ARG A 223 -8.48 -9.77 -17.64
C ARG A 223 -7.14 -9.15 -18.02
N ASN A 224 -7.12 -8.28 -19.03
CA ASN A 224 -5.91 -7.57 -19.45
C ASN A 224 -5.38 -6.65 -18.35
N ILE A 225 -6.25 -5.94 -17.63
CA ILE A 225 -5.87 -5.14 -16.46
C ILE A 225 -5.28 -6.04 -15.37
N ALA A 226 -5.88 -7.18 -15.06
CA ALA A 226 -5.38 -8.12 -14.05
C ALA A 226 -3.98 -8.66 -14.41
N LEU A 227 -3.75 -9.03 -15.67
CA LEU A 227 -2.45 -9.49 -16.16
C LEU A 227 -1.40 -8.39 -16.13
N MET A 228 -1.78 -7.18 -16.54
CA MET A 228 -0.93 -5.98 -16.47
C MET A 228 -0.51 -5.69 -15.02
N TYR A 229 -1.47 -5.70 -14.07
CA TYR A 229 -1.19 -5.53 -12.64
C TYR A 229 -0.27 -6.62 -12.09
N GLY A 230 -0.50 -7.88 -12.48
CA GLY A 230 0.33 -9.00 -12.08
C GLY A 230 1.79 -8.83 -12.52
N LEU A 231 2.04 -8.43 -13.76
CA LEU A 231 3.40 -8.19 -14.27
C LEU A 231 4.08 -7.00 -13.61
N ILE A 232 3.35 -5.87 -13.47
CA ILE A 232 3.88 -4.67 -12.81
C ILE A 232 4.22 -4.97 -11.35
N SER A 233 3.33 -5.64 -10.63
CA SER A 233 3.56 -5.98 -9.22
C SER A 233 4.69 -6.98 -9.01
N LEU A 234 4.89 -7.92 -9.92
CA LEU A 234 6.08 -8.78 -9.94
C LEU A 234 7.36 -7.95 -10.10
N GLY A 235 7.37 -7.01 -11.05
CA GLY A 235 8.50 -6.10 -11.25
C GLY A 235 8.77 -5.25 -10.01
N VAL A 236 7.75 -4.62 -9.43
CA VAL A 236 7.86 -3.84 -8.19
C VAL A 236 8.39 -4.70 -7.04
N GLY A 237 7.87 -5.93 -6.89
CA GLY A 237 8.33 -6.87 -5.86
C GLY A 237 9.80 -7.26 -6.00
N LEU A 238 10.34 -7.33 -7.23
CA LEU A 238 11.77 -7.55 -7.44
C LEU A 238 12.62 -6.41 -6.91
N ILE A 239 12.25 -5.16 -7.16
CA ILE A 239 13.10 -4.00 -6.83
C ILE A 239 12.88 -3.49 -5.40
N GLN A 240 11.69 -3.58 -4.84
CA GLN A 240 11.33 -3.00 -3.54
C GLN A 240 12.31 -3.36 -2.42
N PRO A 241 12.67 -4.63 -2.17
CA PRO A 241 13.64 -4.96 -1.12
C PRO A 241 15.08 -4.61 -1.51
N MET A 242 15.36 -4.38 -2.80
CA MET A 242 16.71 -4.10 -3.32
C MET A 242 17.05 -2.60 -3.38
N GLU A 243 16.11 -1.73 -3.04
CA GLU A 243 16.31 -0.27 -3.08
C GLU A 243 17.47 0.19 -2.18
N VAL A 244 17.63 -0.43 -1.02
CA VAL A 244 18.73 -0.10 -0.11
C VAL A 244 20.09 -0.47 -0.71
N PHE A 245 20.17 -1.54 -1.52
CA PHE A 245 21.41 -1.92 -2.21
C PHE A 245 21.73 -1.00 -3.39
N LEU A 246 20.72 -0.41 -4.03
CA LEU A 246 20.93 0.66 -5.00
C LEU A 246 21.68 1.83 -4.35
N ILE A 247 21.27 2.22 -3.14
CA ILE A 247 21.89 3.32 -2.41
C ILE A 247 23.30 2.95 -1.94
N THR A 248 23.46 1.77 -1.32
CA THR A 248 24.71 1.38 -0.68
C THR A 248 25.77 0.84 -1.65
N GLN A 249 25.37 -0.02 -2.59
CA GLN A 249 26.34 -0.67 -3.51
C GLN A 249 26.53 0.10 -4.81
N ARG A 250 25.46 0.72 -5.35
CA ARG A 250 25.57 1.38 -6.64
C ARG A 250 26.00 2.84 -6.52
N LEU A 251 25.40 3.59 -5.58
CA LEU A 251 25.75 4.97 -5.32
C LEU A 251 26.90 5.14 -4.31
N GLY A 252 27.27 4.08 -3.57
CA GLY A 252 28.31 4.14 -2.55
C GLY A 252 27.97 5.03 -1.36
N LEU A 253 26.67 5.23 -1.08
CA LEU A 253 26.16 6.06 -0.01
C LEU A 253 25.84 5.22 1.23
N GLU A 254 25.72 5.86 2.37
CA GLU A 254 25.25 5.21 3.60
C GLU A 254 23.79 4.78 3.48
N LYS A 255 23.42 3.67 4.16
CA LYS A 255 22.04 3.12 4.10
C LYS A 255 20.98 4.12 4.55
N GLU A 256 21.33 5.01 5.45
CA GLU A 256 20.48 6.08 6.00
C GLU A 256 20.05 7.09 4.93
N GLN A 257 20.81 7.23 3.84
CA GLN A 257 20.45 8.09 2.72
C GLN A 257 19.19 7.59 1.99
N LEU A 258 18.78 6.33 2.20
CA LEU A 258 17.54 5.78 1.65
C LEU A 258 16.33 6.68 1.96
N GLN A 259 16.30 7.32 3.13
CA GLN A 259 15.24 8.23 3.53
C GLN A 259 14.98 9.34 2.50
N TRP A 260 16.03 9.92 1.92
CA TRP A 260 15.90 11.02 0.97
C TRP A 260 15.35 10.55 -0.37
N PHE A 261 15.78 9.40 -0.86
CA PHE A 261 15.28 8.83 -2.11
C PHE A 261 13.82 8.39 -1.97
N ALA A 262 13.43 7.79 -0.84
CA ALA A 262 12.05 7.44 -0.56
C ALA A 262 11.17 8.70 -0.41
N THR A 263 11.65 9.73 0.28
CA THR A 263 10.96 11.02 0.42
C THR A 263 10.74 11.69 -0.93
N VAL A 264 11.75 11.73 -1.78
CA VAL A 264 11.66 12.34 -3.12
C VAL A 264 10.67 11.60 -4.00
N ALA A 265 10.60 10.25 -3.93
CA ALA A 265 9.58 9.46 -4.60
C ALA A 265 8.17 9.78 -4.09
N GLY A 266 8.00 9.94 -2.78
CA GLY A 266 6.74 10.36 -2.15
C GLY A 266 6.30 11.75 -2.61
N VAL A 267 7.22 12.72 -2.67
CA VAL A 267 6.94 14.07 -3.21
C VAL A 267 6.49 13.99 -4.67
N GLY A 268 7.17 13.15 -5.47
CA GLY A 268 6.78 12.88 -6.86
C GLY A 268 5.34 12.34 -6.95
N LEU A 269 4.99 11.37 -6.11
CA LEU A 269 3.63 10.80 -6.05
C LEU A 269 2.58 11.90 -5.77
N PHE A 270 2.82 12.76 -4.79
CA PHE A 270 1.92 13.86 -4.45
C PHE A 270 1.73 14.84 -5.60
N ALA A 271 2.84 15.26 -6.22
CA ALA A 271 2.81 16.15 -7.39
C ALA A 271 2.04 15.49 -8.56
N GLY A 272 2.27 14.20 -8.77
CA GLY A 272 1.61 13.43 -9.81
C GLY A 272 0.10 13.30 -9.62
N VAL A 273 -0.38 13.04 -8.39
CA VAL A 273 -1.82 13.03 -8.08
C VAL A 273 -2.46 14.36 -8.41
N GLY A 274 -1.85 15.49 -7.98
CA GLY A 274 -2.39 16.82 -8.26
C GLY A 274 -2.54 17.09 -9.76
N ILE A 275 -1.52 16.77 -10.55
CA ILE A 275 -1.54 16.98 -12.00
C ILE A 275 -2.48 16.00 -12.70
N ALA A 276 -2.53 14.73 -12.27
CA ALA A 276 -3.43 13.73 -12.85
C ALA A 276 -4.92 14.12 -12.67
N VAL A 277 -5.27 14.70 -11.52
CA VAL A 277 -6.63 15.21 -11.26
C VAL A 277 -6.95 16.38 -12.20
N LEU A 278 -6.03 17.32 -12.40
CA LEU A 278 -6.19 18.44 -13.33
C LEU A 278 -6.33 17.96 -14.79
N MET A 279 -5.68 16.87 -15.14
CA MET A 279 -5.71 16.24 -16.46
C MET A 279 -6.88 15.23 -16.64
N GLY A 280 -7.84 15.18 -15.73
CA GLY A 280 -8.91 14.16 -15.73
C GLY A 280 -9.66 14.02 -17.06
N ASN A 281 -9.86 15.10 -17.81
CA ASN A 281 -10.48 15.06 -19.14
C ASN A 281 -9.57 14.38 -20.18
N ALA A 282 -8.26 14.63 -20.14
CA ALA A 282 -7.28 13.97 -21.01
C ALA A 282 -7.16 12.49 -20.67
N VAL A 283 -7.19 12.13 -19.37
CA VAL A 283 -7.17 10.75 -18.89
C VAL A 283 -8.39 9.98 -19.40
N ARG A 284 -9.60 10.57 -19.37
CA ARG A 284 -10.80 9.93 -19.92
C ARG A 284 -10.73 9.74 -21.43
N ARG A 285 -10.19 10.72 -22.17
CA ARG A 285 -10.15 10.69 -23.64
C ARG A 285 -9.01 9.83 -24.20
N HIS A 286 -7.85 9.82 -23.54
CA HIS A 286 -6.65 9.14 -24.04
C HIS A 286 -6.07 8.14 -23.04
N GLY A 287 -6.87 7.61 -22.11
CA GLY A 287 -6.42 6.78 -20.98
C GLY A 287 -5.51 5.63 -21.39
N ARG A 288 -5.81 4.90 -22.48
CA ARG A 288 -4.97 3.82 -23.00
C ARG A 288 -3.58 4.32 -23.41
N ALA A 289 -3.50 5.40 -24.20
CA ALA A 289 -2.22 5.95 -24.66
C ALA A 289 -1.39 6.46 -23.47
N ILE A 290 -2.03 7.16 -22.53
CA ILE A 290 -1.38 7.64 -21.30
C ILE A 290 -0.87 6.45 -20.49
N MET A 291 -1.65 5.39 -20.33
CA MET A 291 -1.25 4.18 -19.60
C MET A 291 -0.03 3.50 -20.25
N CYS A 292 -0.06 3.28 -21.55
CA CYS A 292 1.08 2.70 -22.27
C CYS A 292 2.36 3.55 -22.10
N PHE A 293 2.23 4.88 -22.21
CA PHE A 293 3.34 5.82 -22.03
C PHE A 293 3.88 5.79 -20.61
N VAL A 294 3.00 5.81 -19.61
CA VAL A 294 3.32 5.68 -18.18
C VAL A 294 4.11 4.40 -17.89
N ILE A 295 3.66 3.26 -18.40
CA ILE A 295 4.32 1.97 -18.18
C ILE A 295 5.72 1.95 -18.84
N LEU A 296 5.86 2.46 -20.05
CA LEU A 296 7.14 2.52 -20.75
C LEU A 296 8.15 3.42 -20.02
N ILE A 297 7.70 4.60 -19.57
CA ILE A 297 8.59 5.49 -18.80
C ILE A 297 8.96 4.85 -17.45
N LEU A 298 8.01 4.19 -16.78
CA LEU A 298 8.30 3.48 -15.52
C LEU A 298 9.37 2.41 -15.74
N SER A 299 9.24 1.59 -16.78
CA SER A 299 10.22 0.58 -17.15
C SER A 299 11.59 1.19 -17.46
N ALA A 300 11.64 2.24 -18.28
CA ALA A 300 12.87 2.93 -18.62
C ALA A 300 13.53 3.55 -17.37
N ALA A 301 12.76 4.27 -16.55
CA ALA A 301 13.26 4.88 -15.33
C ALA A 301 13.87 3.83 -14.38
N THR A 302 13.20 2.68 -14.19
CA THR A 302 13.71 1.57 -13.39
C THR A 302 15.08 1.06 -13.91
N LEU A 303 15.25 0.94 -15.22
CA LEU A 303 16.52 0.52 -15.80
C LEU A 303 17.61 1.60 -15.67
N PHE A 304 17.25 2.86 -15.87
CA PHE A 304 18.19 3.97 -15.73
C PHE A 304 18.63 4.21 -14.29
N GLU A 305 17.80 3.91 -13.30
CA GLU A 305 18.17 4.00 -11.89
C GLU A 305 19.39 3.15 -11.53
N VAL A 306 19.41 1.89 -11.96
CA VAL A 306 20.54 1.01 -11.66
C VAL A 306 21.80 1.33 -12.47
N TRP A 307 21.64 2.00 -13.60
CA TRP A 307 22.78 2.49 -14.41
C TRP A 307 23.41 3.75 -13.83
N SER A 308 22.62 4.58 -13.18
CA SER A 308 23.10 5.81 -12.56
C SER A 308 24.11 5.54 -11.46
N THR A 309 25.16 6.33 -11.43
CA THR A 309 26.15 6.42 -10.33
C THR A 309 26.10 7.77 -9.64
N PHE A 310 25.19 8.65 -10.07
CA PHE A 310 25.04 10.00 -9.54
C PHE A 310 23.77 10.09 -8.68
N ALA A 311 23.93 10.47 -7.42
CA ALA A 311 22.82 10.58 -6.46
C ALA A 311 21.71 11.52 -6.95
N TRP A 312 22.06 12.67 -7.55
CA TRP A 312 21.08 13.62 -8.08
C TRP A 312 20.26 13.06 -9.24
N LEU A 313 20.89 12.27 -10.14
CA LEU A 313 20.17 11.64 -11.25
C LEU A 313 19.22 10.55 -10.74
N THR A 314 19.69 9.69 -9.85
CA THR A 314 18.83 8.67 -9.20
C THR A 314 17.68 9.32 -8.42
N GLY A 315 17.94 10.42 -7.70
CA GLY A 315 16.89 11.19 -7.02
C GLY A 315 15.84 11.75 -8.01
N SER A 316 16.29 12.29 -9.16
CA SER A 316 15.37 12.78 -10.19
C SER A 316 14.54 11.65 -10.81
N LEU A 317 15.13 10.48 -11.02
CA LEU A 317 14.42 9.29 -11.50
C LEU A 317 13.41 8.78 -10.45
N ARG A 318 13.75 8.81 -9.16
CA ARG A 318 12.82 8.48 -8.07
C ARG A 318 11.63 9.42 -8.01
N PHE A 319 11.87 10.72 -8.17
CA PHE A 319 10.77 11.68 -8.31
C PHE A 319 9.87 11.33 -9.49
N LEU A 320 10.47 11.05 -10.66
CA LEU A 320 9.74 10.69 -11.86
C LEU A 320 8.92 9.40 -11.68
N VAL A 321 9.50 8.37 -11.06
CA VAL A 321 8.81 7.10 -10.74
C VAL A 321 7.60 7.35 -9.86
N GLY A 322 7.77 8.12 -8.77
CA GLY A 322 6.65 8.48 -7.90
C GLY A 322 5.56 9.25 -8.65
N PHE A 323 5.94 10.26 -9.42
CA PHE A 323 5.04 11.06 -10.23
C PHE A 323 4.22 10.22 -11.22
N ILE A 324 4.88 9.31 -11.93
CA ILE A 324 4.26 8.44 -12.92
C ILE A 324 3.35 7.40 -12.26
N MET A 325 3.74 6.88 -11.09
CA MET A 325 2.89 5.96 -10.33
C MET A 325 1.55 6.58 -9.94
N ALA A 326 1.50 7.88 -9.67
CA ALA A 326 0.25 8.59 -9.43
C ALA A 326 -0.67 8.57 -10.66
N PHE A 327 -0.13 8.84 -11.85
CA PHE A 327 -0.89 8.73 -13.09
C PHE A 327 -1.42 7.32 -13.30
N PHE A 328 -0.58 6.32 -13.10
CA PHE A 328 -0.99 4.92 -13.18
C PHE A 328 -2.20 4.64 -12.29
N GLN A 329 -2.14 5.04 -11.01
CA GLN A 329 -3.25 4.83 -10.07
C GLN A 329 -4.53 5.54 -10.49
N VAL A 330 -4.44 6.80 -10.95
CA VAL A 330 -5.61 7.58 -11.40
C VAL A 330 -6.24 6.97 -12.65
N VAL A 331 -5.43 6.60 -13.64
CA VAL A 331 -5.94 5.98 -14.88
C VAL A 331 -6.63 4.65 -14.58
N ILE A 332 -6.01 3.81 -13.76
CA ILE A 332 -6.60 2.52 -13.37
C ILE A 332 -7.90 2.71 -12.59
N SER A 333 -7.92 3.63 -11.62
CA SER A 333 -9.15 3.93 -10.88
C SER A 333 -10.27 4.40 -11.82
N THR A 334 -9.93 5.21 -12.83
CA THR A 334 -10.88 5.63 -13.86
C THR A 334 -11.40 4.44 -14.67
N PHE A 335 -10.53 3.50 -15.05
CA PHE A 335 -10.94 2.29 -15.78
C PHE A 335 -11.86 1.41 -14.94
N PHE A 336 -11.59 1.23 -13.66
CA PHE A 336 -12.48 0.46 -12.79
C PHE A 336 -13.87 1.09 -12.70
N ILE A 337 -13.97 2.42 -12.55
CA ILE A 337 -15.24 3.12 -12.48
C ILE A 337 -16.01 3.02 -13.81
N THR A 338 -15.30 2.99 -14.95
CA THR A 338 -15.95 2.98 -16.27
C THR A 338 -16.27 1.58 -16.81
N LEU A 339 -15.49 0.57 -16.43
CA LEU A 339 -15.61 -0.80 -16.96
C LEU A 339 -16.37 -1.76 -16.05
N VAL A 340 -16.52 -1.45 -14.76
CA VAL A 340 -17.14 -2.34 -13.79
C VAL A 340 -18.47 -1.76 -13.34
N THR A 341 -19.52 -2.57 -13.37
CA THR A 341 -20.82 -2.18 -12.83
C THR A 341 -20.76 -2.11 -11.30
N ASP A 342 -21.55 -1.21 -10.70
CA ASP A 342 -21.54 -0.94 -9.25
C ASP A 342 -21.66 -2.22 -8.41
N GLU A 343 -22.45 -3.18 -8.85
CA GLU A 343 -22.65 -4.48 -8.19
C GLU A 343 -21.38 -5.32 -8.11
N TYR A 344 -20.46 -5.20 -9.09
CA TYR A 344 -19.25 -6.01 -9.20
C TYR A 344 -17.98 -5.30 -8.72
N ILE A 345 -18.01 -3.99 -8.41
CA ILE A 345 -16.83 -3.22 -7.99
C ILE A 345 -16.11 -3.91 -6.80
N GLY A 346 -16.88 -4.31 -5.77
CA GLY A 346 -16.30 -5.00 -4.61
C GLY A 346 -15.70 -6.36 -4.95
N ARG A 347 -16.36 -7.14 -5.82
CA ARG A 347 -15.90 -8.48 -6.23
C ARG A 347 -14.65 -8.39 -7.11
N VAL A 348 -14.58 -7.41 -8.02
CA VAL A 348 -13.41 -7.18 -8.88
C VAL A 348 -12.22 -6.70 -8.06
N ASN A 349 -12.40 -5.74 -7.15
CA ASN A 349 -11.35 -5.31 -6.22
C ASN A 349 -10.85 -6.47 -5.34
N GLY A 350 -11.75 -7.36 -4.91
CA GLY A 350 -11.43 -8.58 -4.17
C GLY A 350 -10.59 -9.61 -4.98
N ILE A 351 -10.42 -9.43 -6.28
CA ILE A 351 -9.55 -10.25 -7.14
C ILE A 351 -8.26 -9.50 -7.52
N ILE A 352 -8.38 -8.22 -7.89
CA ILE A 352 -7.23 -7.42 -8.36
C ILE A 352 -6.23 -7.15 -7.22
N THR A 353 -6.71 -6.83 -6.02
CA THR A 353 -5.83 -6.56 -4.87
C THR A 353 -4.99 -7.79 -4.50
N PRO A 354 -5.54 -9.01 -4.36
CA PRO A 354 -4.71 -10.21 -4.17
C PRO A 354 -3.74 -10.50 -5.31
N ILE A 355 -4.08 -10.23 -6.57
CA ILE A 355 -3.15 -10.39 -7.70
C ILE A 355 -1.95 -9.44 -7.52
N PHE A 356 -2.20 -8.20 -7.14
CA PHE A 356 -1.15 -7.22 -6.90
C PHE A 356 -0.24 -7.62 -5.73
N THR A 357 -0.83 -8.03 -4.60
CA THR A 357 -0.06 -8.46 -3.42
C THR A 357 0.70 -9.77 -3.66
N ALA A 358 0.11 -10.72 -4.41
CA ALA A 358 0.79 -11.94 -4.83
C ALA A 358 2.00 -11.65 -5.75
N GLY A 359 1.85 -10.71 -6.68
CA GLY A 359 2.95 -10.29 -7.54
C GLY A 359 4.13 -9.73 -6.74
N ILE A 360 3.87 -8.83 -5.78
CA ILE A 360 4.92 -8.31 -4.90
C ILE A 360 5.55 -9.44 -4.07
N LEU A 361 4.74 -10.32 -3.48
CA LEU A 361 5.21 -11.44 -2.67
C LEU A 361 6.14 -12.37 -3.48
N ILE A 362 5.72 -12.76 -4.69
CA ILE A 362 6.51 -13.64 -5.56
C ILE A 362 7.78 -12.93 -6.02
N GLY A 363 7.67 -11.67 -6.47
CA GLY A 363 8.82 -10.87 -6.88
C GLY A 363 9.86 -10.72 -5.78
N SER A 364 9.42 -10.37 -4.57
CA SER A 364 10.29 -10.23 -3.40
C SER A 364 10.92 -11.56 -2.99
N SER A 365 10.19 -12.67 -3.10
CA SER A 365 10.73 -14.00 -2.78
C SER A 365 11.89 -14.41 -3.70
N VAL A 366 11.86 -13.97 -4.95
CA VAL A 366 12.90 -14.27 -5.94
C VAL A 366 14.03 -13.24 -5.90
N SER A 367 13.73 -12.01 -5.52
CA SER A 367 14.61 -10.83 -5.61
C SER A 367 15.98 -11.04 -4.95
N GLY A 368 15.98 -11.47 -3.68
CA GLY A 368 17.22 -11.68 -2.92
C GLY A 368 18.11 -12.76 -3.53
N PHE A 369 17.52 -13.88 -3.96
CA PHE A 369 18.25 -14.95 -4.65
C PHE A 369 18.78 -14.49 -6.00
N LEU A 370 17.97 -13.79 -6.78
CA LEU A 370 18.40 -13.25 -8.08
C LEU A 370 19.59 -12.31 -7.92
N MET A 371 19.55 -11.42 -6.92
CA MET A 371 20.68 -10.53 -6.62
C MET A 371 21.92 -11.31 -6.17
N GLN A 372 21.75 -12.32 -5.30
CA GLN A 372 22.87 -13.10 -4.74
C GLN A 372 23.60 -13.92 -5.81
N TYR A 373 22.87 -14.52 -6.77
CA TYR A 373 23.45 -15.38 -7.80
C TYR A 373 23.85 -14.63 -9.07
N THR A 374 23.39 -13.40 -9.23
CA THR A 374 23.68 -12.60 -10.46
C THR A 374 24.23 -11.22 -10.11
N SER A 375 23.38 -10.21 -10.06
CA SER A 375 23.76 -8.82 -9.72
C SER A 375 22.52 -7.96 -9.43
N LEU A 376 22.73 -6.82 -8.78
CA LEU A 376 21.71 -5.80 -8.61
C LEU A 376 21.15 -5.33 -9.99
N PHE A 377 22.03 -5.21 -11.00
CA PHE A 377 21.64 -4.83 -12.35
C PHE A 377 20.64 -5.81 -12.95
N ALA A 378 20.88 -7.12 -12.80
CA ALA A 378 19.97 -8.16 -13.31
C ALA A 378 18.58 -8.08 -12.66
N VAL A 379 18.50 -7.80 -11.37
CA VAL A 379 17.20 -7.62 -10.67
C VAL A 379 16.41 -6.46 -11.27
N PHE A 380 17.04 -5.29 -11.44
CA PHE A 380 16.38 -4.12 -12.02
C PHE A 380 16.05 -4.31 -13.51
N ALA A 381 16.92 -4.98 -14.28
CA ALA A 381 16.66 -5.30 -15.67
C ALA A 381 15.49 -6.26 -15.85
N CYS A 382 15.40 -7.32 -15.02
CA CYS A 382 14.27 -8.24 -15.01
C CYS A 382 12.97 -7.51 -14.62
N SER A 383 13.02 -6.63 -13.62
CA SER A 383 11.88 -5.81 -13.23
C SER A 383 11.42 -4.91 -14.39
N ALA A 384 12.35 -4.16 -14.99
CA ALA A 384 12.05 -3.29 -16.12
C ALA A 384 11.44 -4.07 -17.30
N LEU A 385 11.95 -5.27 -17.59
CA LEU A 385 11.40 -6.14 -18.63
C LEU A 385 9.96 -6.59 -18.30
N LEU A 386 9.68 -7.00 -17.08
CA LEU A 386 8.32 -7.40 -16.65
C LEU A 386 7.35 -6.22 -16.77
N ILE A 387 7.77 -5.03 -16.32
CA ILE A 387 6.98 -3.80 -16.46
C ILE A 387 6.75 -3.48 -17.94
N ALA A 388 7.79 -3.55 -18.79
CA ALA A 388 7.65 -3.31 -20.23
C ALA A 388 6.69 -4.31 -20.89
N LEU A 389 6.78 -5.60 -20.56
CA LEU A 389 5.89 -6.64 -21.09
C LEU A 389 4.43 -6.40 -20.75
N SER A 390 4.13 -5.72 -19.63
CA SER A 390 2.77 -5.38 -19.26
C SER A 390 2.08 -4.44 -20.26
N VAL A 391 2.85 -3.69 -21.07
CA VAL A 391 2.34 -2.84 -22.14
C VAL A 391 1.59 -3.63 -23.20
N LEU A 392 1.94 -4.89 -23.44
CA LEU A 392 1.25 -5.75 -24.40
C LEU A 392 -0.24 -5.91 -24.05
N PHE A 393 -0.55 -6.02 -22.76
CA PHE A 393 -1.94 -6.09 -22.28
C PHE A 393 -2.63 -4.72 -22.30
N CYS A 394 -1.87 -3.63 -22.12
CA CYS A 394 -2.38 -2.28 -22.25
C CYS A 394 -2.85 -1.98 -23.68
N PHE A 395 -2.12 -2.42 -24.69
CA PHE A 395 -2.52 -2.26 -26.10
C PHE A 395 -3.83 -2.99 -26.44
N GLN A 396 -4.15 -4.06 -25.74
CA GLN A 396 -5.36 -4.85 -25.94
C GLN A 396 -6.60 -4.27 -25.22
N LEU A 397 -6.46 -3.15 -24.49
CA LEU A 397 -7.58 -2.51 -23.83
C LEU A 397 -8.45 -1.78 -24.88
N GLU A 398 -9.71 -2.19 -24.99
CA GLU A 398 -10.71 -1.53 -25.81
C GLU A 398 -11.54 -0.60 -24.93
N LEU A 399 -11.26 0.69 -25.01
CA LEU A 399 -11.98 1.74 -24.30
C LEU A 399 -12.99 2.37 -25.28
N HIS A 400 -14.06 1.66 -25.56
CA HIS A 400 -15.22 2.28 -26.18
C HIS A 400 -16.11 2.83 -25.06
N PRO A 401 -16.61 4.08 -25.18
CA PRO A 401 -17.70 4.54 -24.33
C PRO A 401 -18.86 3.56 -24.50
N SER A 402 -19.41 3.04 -23.41
CA SER A 402 -20.57 2.17 -23.49
C SER A 402 -21.71 2.91 -24.20
N GLU A 403 -22.44 2.24 -25.08
CA GLU A 403 -23.58 2.83 -25.80
C GLU A 403 -24.60 3.51 -24.87
N SER A 404 -24.71 3.04 -23.61
CA SER A 404 -25.50 3.67 -22.57
C SER A 404 -24.99 5.05 -22.13
N GLN A 405 -23.66 5.31 -22.17
CA GLN A 405 -23.11 6.63 -21.88
C GLN A 405 -23.24 7.60 -23.04
N ASN A 406 -23.15 7.12 -24.28
CA ASN A 406 -23.44 7.93 -25.46
C ASN A 406 -24.91 8.36 -25.49
N ALA A 407 -25.85 7.48 -25.16
CA ALA A 407 -27.27 7.81 -25.05
C ALA A 407 -27.57 8.84 -23.94
N GLN A 408 -26.85 8.82 -22.83
CA GLN A 408 -26.97 9.83 -21.77
C GLN A 408 -26.36 11.18 -22.15
N LEU A 409 -25.23 11.19 -22.88
CA LEU A 409 -24.64 12.42 -23.40
C LEU A 409 -25.49 13.06 -24.52
N GLU A 410 -26.07 12.27 -25.41
CA GLU A 410 -27.02 12.74 -26.41
C GLU A 410 -28.33 13.25 -25.78
N SER A 411 -28.79 12.63 -24.69
CA SER A 411 -29.98 13.11 -23.96
C SER A 411 -29.72 14.36 -23.11
N ALA A 412 -28.44 14.63 -22.77
CA ALA A 412 -28.04 15.81 -21.99
C ALA A 412 -27.71 17.04 -22.87
N GLY A 413 -27.75 16.92 -24.20
CA GLY A 413 -27.60 18.04 -25.12
C GLY A 413 -26.21 18.70 -25.13
N VAL A 414 -25.14 17.93 -24.93
CA VAL A 414 -23.74 18.40 -25.01
C VAL A 414 -23.06 17.85 -26.26
#